data_8977cd0e83540744e92e4dffda4c6f5e
#
_entry.id   8977cd0e83540744e92e4dffda4c6f5e
#
_cell.length_a   1.000
_cell.length_b   1.000
_cell.length_c   1.000
_cell.angle_alpha   90.00
_cell.angle_beta   90.00
_cell.angle_gamma   90.00
#
_symmetry.space_group_name_H-M   'P 1'
#
loop_
_entity.id
_entity.type
_entity.pdbx_description
1 polymer ?
#
loop_
_entity_poly.entity_id
_entity_poly.type
_entity_poly.pdbx_seq_one_letter_code
_entity_poly.pdbx_strand_id
1 'polypeptide(L)'
;MAKKLSIAFIWHMHQPVYKSDQNGIYLMPWVRLRAVKDYLDMLLVMDKFPGLKLNFNLVPMLVSSIYDYGYNGAHDIFSRLTITPVEDLSDDEKEFILNHFFDANYQNMVLPNTEYKKLYDKRFQNADLGINDFSPQEYSDIMAWFNLIWFDPMFRENEDIKALFAKKNGEFTLADRVKIIDLQREIIKKIIPAYKQFQDDGKIEISTSPYFHPIMPVLLDRNDVVEANPNADYPELESDMSEDAKLNVKRALDKFEEIFGKRPNGMWPSEQCISEKTLQLFMEMGLKWTISDEGVLEQTLKKEFVRDFRGYLEDPYELKTDKVRQNCI
;
A
#
# COMPACT_ATOMS: atom_id res chain seq x y z
N MET A 1 -21.78 36.67 -1.01
CA MET A 1 -20.44 36.08 -1.18
C MET A 1 -20.64 34.64 -1.64
N ALA A 2 -19.94 34.18 -2.69
CA ALA A 2 -20.00 32.81 -3.09
C ALA A 2 -19.52 31.90 -1.94
N LYS A 3 -20.28 30.86 -1.62
CA LYS A 3 -19.88 29.88 -0.61
C LYS A 3 -18.65 29.11 -1.16
N LYS A 4 -17.53 29.12 -0.42
CA LYS A 4 -16.34 28.35 -0.79
C LYS A 4 -16.54 26.89 -0.39
N LEU A 5 -16.36 25.97 -1.35
CA LEU A 5 -16.25 24.54 -1.08
C LEU A 5 -14.80 24.21 -0.74
N SER A 6 -14.59 23.44 0.32
CA SER A 6 -13.30 22.84 0.65
C SER A 6 -13.32 21.37 0.29
N ILE A 7 -12.28 20.91 -0.40
CA ILE A 7 -12.12 19.50 -0.78
C ILE A 7 -10.88 18.99 -0.06
N ALA A 8 -11.01 17.87 0.65
CA ALA A 8 -9.91 17.15 1.25
C ALA A 8 -9.64 15.87 0.46
N PHE A 9 -8.39 15.69 0.02
CA PHE A 9 -7.95 14.44 -0.59
C PHE A 9 -7.16 13.65 0.45
N ILE A 10 -7.58 12.43 0.70
CA ILE A 10 -6.91 11.51 1.63
C ILE A 10 -6.49 10.27 0.83
N TRP A 11 -5.19 10.03 0.77
CA TRP A 11 -4.62 8.85 0.13
C TRP A 11 -4.40 7.76 1.16
N HIS A 12 -5.18 6.68 1.09
CA HIS A 12 -5.04 5.52 1.97
C HIS A 12 -4.00 4.56 1.39
N MET A 13 -2.93 4.34 2.16
CA MET A 13 -1.83 3.46 1.79
C MET A 13 -1.74 2.30 2.76
N HIS A 14 -2.14 1.14 2.29
CA HIS A 14 -2.17 -0.11 3.05
C HIS A 14 -1.52 -1.25 2.28
N GLN A 15 -0.76 -2.06 2.99
CA GLN A 15 -0.35 -3.40 2.57
C GLN A 15 -0.44 -4.32 3.80
N PRO A 16 -0.94 -5.56 3.64
CA PRO A 16 -0.98 -6.52 4.72
C PRO A 16 0.43 -7.03 5.08
N VAL A 17 0.52 -7.81 6.12
CA VAL A 17 1.77 -8.48 6.51
C VAL A 17 2.03 -9.64 5.56
N TYR A 18 3.07 -9.53 4.76
CA TYR A 18 3.52 -10.62 3.89
C TYR A 18 4.69 -11.41 4.49
N LYS A 19 5.22 -10.99 5.64
CA LYS A 19 6.40 -11.58 6.26
C LYS A 19 6.05 -12.89 6.95
N SER A 20 6.78 -13.95 6.61
CA SER A 20 6.69 -15.24 7.28
C SER A 20 7.34 -15.18 8.67
N ASP A 21 6.63 -15.63 9.69
CA ASP A 21 7.16 -15.74 11.05
C ASP A 21 8.22 -16.85 11.20
N GLN A 22 8.22 -17.81 10.26
CA GLN A 22 9.13 -18.97 10.33
C GLN A 22 10.57 -18.62 9.94
N ASN A 23 10.75 -17.78 8.92
CA ASN A 23 12.07 -17.49 8.35
C ASN A 23 12.33 -16.00 8.09
N GLY A 24 11.36 -15.14 8.40
CA GLY A 24 11.50 -13.69 8.23
C GLY A 24 11.49 -13.20 6.77
N ILE A 25 11.25 -14.07 5.80
CA ILE A 25 11.16 -13.71 4.38
C ILE A 25 9.75 -13.23 4.05
N TYR A 26 9.64 -12.21 3.23
CA TYR A 26 8.35 -11.78 2.68
C TYR A 26 7.91 -12.74 1.57
N LEU A 27 6.71 -13.30 1.68
CA LEU A 27 6.16 -14.25 0.70
C LEU A 27 5.76 -13.58 -0.61
N MET A 28 5.39 -12.28 -0.54
CA MET A 28 4.95 -11.50 -1.68
C MET A 28 5.81 -10.23 -1.84
N PRO A 29 6.09 -9.79 -3.07
CA PRO A 29 7.00 -8.68 -3.35
C PRO A 29 6.33 -7.30 -3.30
N TRP A 30 5.02 -7.23 -3.02
CA TRP A 30 4.20 -6.07 -3.33
C TRP A 30 4.64 -4.80 -2.60
N VAL A 31 5.06 -4.90 -1.32
CA VAL A 31 5.58 -3.71 -0.61
C VAL A 31 6.80 -3.14 -1.32
N ARG A 32 7.80 -3.99 -1.65
CA ARG A 32 9.02 -3.55 -2.32
C ARG A 32 8.75 -2.97 -3.70
N LEU A 33 7.97 -3.68 -4.52
CA LEU A 33 7.68 -3.27 -5.89
C LEU A 33 6.85 -1.98 -5.93
N ARG A 34 5.82 -1.85 -5.06
CA ARG A 34 5.07 -0.61 -4.94
C ARG A 34 5.91 0.53 -4.38
N ALA A 35 6.82 0.26 -3.46
CA ALA A 35 7.70 1.26 -2.88
C ALA A 35 8.63 1.92 -3.91
N VAL A 36 9.05 1.21 -4.95
CA VAL A 36 9.87 1.78 -6.03
C VAL A 36 9.05 2.42 -7.15
N LYS A 37 7.72 2.32 -7.08
CA LYS A 37 6.82 2.82 -8.12
C LYS A 37 5.87 3.92 -7.61
N ASP A 38 5.15 3.67 -6.51
CA ASP A 38 3.90 4.38 -6.22
C ASP A 38 3.94 5.23 -4.92
N TYR A 39 4.96 5.17 -4.06
CA TYR A 39 4.93 5.87 -2.77
C TYR A 39 5.71 7.18 -2.75
N LEU A 40 6.92 7.19 -3.31
CA LEU A 40 7.75 8.39 -3.31
C LEU A 40 7.34 9.37 -4.41
N ASP A 41 6.91 8.86 -5.56
CA ASP A 41 6.49 9.64 -6.73
C ASP A 41 5.35 10.61 -6.40
N MET A 42 4.39 10.19 -5.56
CA MET A 42 3.27 11.03 -5.13
C MET A 42 3.75 12.33 -4.47
N LEU A 43 4.78 12.27 -3.63
CA LEU A 43 5.37 13.46 -3.01
C LEU A 43 6.15 14.30 -4.03
N LEU A 44 6.92 13.64 -4.90
CA LEU A 44 7.70 14.32 -5.93
C LEU A 44 6.82 15.05 -6.95
N VAL A 45 5.64 14.51 -7.25
CA VAL A 45 4.64 15.19 -8.08
C VAL A 45 4.09 16.44 -7.38
N MET A 46 3.86 16.38 -6.06
CA MET A 46 3.36 17.53 -5.29
C MET A 46 4.29 18.75 -5.35
N ASP A 47 5.59 18.56 -5.47
CA ASP A 47 6.54 19.68 -5.58
C ASP A 47 6.31 20.57 -6.81
N LYS A 48 5.62 20.04 -7.82
CA LYS A 48 5.19 20.81 -9.01
C LYS A 48 3.97 21.71 -8.72
N PHE A 49 3.32 21.53 -7.56
CA PHE A 49 2.07 22.23 -7.18
C PHE A 49 2.19 22.83 -5.76
N PRO A 50 2.93 23.92 -5.59
CA PRO A 50 3.29 24.44 -4.25
C PRO A 50 2.10 24.90 -3.39
N GLY A 51 0.92 25.10 -3.99
CA GLY A 51 -0.31 25.43 -3.25
C GLY A 51 -1.15 24.24 -2.81
N LEU A 52 -0.77 23.03 -3.23
CA LEU A 52 -1.51 21.82 -2.91
C LEU A 52 -1.17 21.33 -1.50
N LYS A 53 -2.22 20.94 -0.76
CA LYS A 53 -2.09 20.25 0.53
C LYS A 53 -2.89 18.97 0.48
N LEU A 54 -2.28 17.87 0.93
CA LEU A 54 -2.89 16.55 0.90
C LEU A 54 -2.79 15.89 2.27
N ASN A 55 -3.65 14.90 2.49
CA ASN A 55 -3.55 13.97 3.61
C ASN A 55 -3.14 12.59 3.10
N PHE A 56 -2.20 11.97 3.80
CA PHE A 56 -1.76 10.60 3.54
C PHE A 56 -2.03 9.75 4.77
N ASN A 57 -2.80 8.70 4.61
CA ASN A 57 -2.97 7.68 5.62
C ASN A 57 -1.94 6.58 5.40
N LEU A 58 -1.03 6.40 6.34
CA LEU A 58 0.01 5.38 6.31
C LEU A 58 -0.27 4.33 7.37
N VAL A 59 -0.66 3.13 6.93
CA VAL A 59 -0.88 2.00 7.84
C VAL A 59 0.44 1.55 8.45
N PRO A 60 0.54 1.33 9.78
CA PRO A 60 1.80 1.02 10.45
C PRO A 60 2.53 -0.19 9.90
N MET A 61 1.78 -1.21 9.47
CA MET A 61 2.38 -2.41 8.86
C MET A 61 3.10 -2.13 7.55
N LEU A 62 2.53 -1.25 6.71
CA LEU A 62 3.21 -0.79 5.49
C LEU A 62 4.51 -0.04 5.84
N VAL A 63 4.43 0.89 6.79
CA VAL A 63 5.61 1.68 7.22
C VAL A 63 6.71 0.78 7.78
N SER A 64 6.34 -0.21 8.61
CA SER A 64 7.27 -1.19 9.16
C SER A 64 7.92 -2.04 8.06
N SER A 65 7.16 -2.45 7.05
CA SER A 65 7.68 -3.22 5.92
C SER A 65 8.61 -2.39 5.03
N ILE A 66 8.27 -1.13 4.77
CA ILE A 66 9.16 -0.18 4.05
C ILE A 66 10.49 -0.03 4.80
N TYR A 67 10.43 0.09 6.13
CA TYR A 67 11.63 0.17 6.96
C TYR A 67 12.46 -1.10 6.88
N ASP A 68 11.83 -2.28 6.95
CA ASP A 68 12.50 -3.57 6.82
C ASP A 68 13.27 -3.70 5.51
N TYR A 69 12.64 -3.39 4.39
CA TYR A 69 13.30 -3.43 3.08
C TYR A 69 14.42 -2.39 2.93
N GLY A 70 14.20 -1.19 3.43
CA GLY A 70 15.16 -0.10 3.30
C GLY A 70 16.39 -0.28 4.22
N TYR A 71 16.19 -0.64 5.47
CA TYR A 71 17.22 -0.52 6.50
C TYR A 71 17.65 -1.85 7.13
N ASN A 72 16.77 -2.86 7.18
CA ASN A 72 17.05 -4.13 7.82
C ASN A 72 17.49 -5.23 6.84
N GLY A 73 17.65 -4.90 5.55
CA GLY A 73 18.09 -5.86 4.54
C GLY A 73 17.08 -6.96 4.23
N ALA A 74 15.78 -6.72 4.47
CA ALA A 74 14.75 -7.71 4.19
C ALA A 74 14.69 -8.07 2.71
N HIS A 75 14.31 -9.32 2.45
CA HIS A 75 14.05 -9.86 1.12
C HIS A 75 12.66 -10.49 1.06
N ASP A 76 12.03 -10.41 -0.10
CA ASP A 76 10.94 -11.30 -0.50
C ASP A 76 11.48 -12.47 -1.33
N ILE A 77 10.63 -13.48 -1.56
CA ILE A 77 10.98 -14.65 -2.38
C ILE A 77 11.51 -14.19 -3.76
N PHE A 78 10.88 -13.21 -4.37
CA PHE A 78 11.27 -12.71 -5.70
C PHE A 78 12.65 -12.04 -5.69
N SER A 79 12.91 -11.15 -4.73
CA SER A 79 14.22 -10.50 -4.62
C SER A 79 15.32 -11.49 -4.26
N ARG A 80 15.03 -12.49 -3.40
CA ARG A 80 15.98 -13.57 -3.08
C ARG A 80 16.34 -14.36 -4.33
N LEU A 81 15.35 -14.83 -5.09
CA LEU A 81 15.60 -15.55 -6.34
C LEU A 81 16.36 -14.69 -7.36
N THR A 82 16.02 -13.39 -7.44
CA THR A 82 16.69 -12.47 -8.36
C THR A 82 18.20 -12.38 -8.12
N ILE A 83 18.65 -12.44 -6.87
CA ILE A 83 20.09 -12.38 -6.53
C ILE A 83 20.76 -13.75 -6.41
N THR A 84 20.03 -14.85 -6.62
CA THR A 84 20.59 -16.21 -6.63
C THR A 84 21.22 -16.50 -7.99
N PRO A 85 22.44 -17.08 -8.08
CA PRO A 85 23.00 -17.58 -9.34
C PRO A 85 22.03 -18.57 -10.00
N VAL A 86 21.89 -18.52 -11.32
CA VAL A 86 20.91 -19.37 -12.04
C VAL A 86 21.25 -20.86 -11.91
N GLU A 87 22.54 -21.19 -11.84
CA GLU A 87 23.06 -22.52 -11.62
C GLU A 87 22.70 -23.12 -10.24
N ASP A 88 22.40 -22.27 -9.27
CA ASP A 88 22.04 -22.68 -7.90
C ASP A 88 20.51 -22.81 -7.70
N LEU A 89 19.69 -22.45 -8.70
CA LEU A 89 18.24 -22.54 -8.63
C LEU A 89 17.78 -23.99 -8.73
N SER A 90 16.96 -24.44 -7.79
CA SER A 90 16.24 -25.71 -7.88
C SER A 90 15.19 -25.70 -9.01
N ASP A 91 14.71 -26.90 -9.38
CA ASP A 91 13.65 -27.02 -10.38
C ASP A 91 12.33 -26.36 -9.93
N ASP A 92 11.97 -26.47 -8.65
CA ASP A 92 10.81 -25.79 -8.08
C ASP A 92 10.96 -24.25 -8.13
N GLU A 93 12.16 -23.73 -7.89
CA GLU A 93 12.44 -22.29 -7.99
C GLU A 93 12.41 -21.79 -9.44
N LYS A 94 12.88 -22.59 -10.40
CA LYS A 94 12.75 -22.28 -11.83
C LYS A 94 11.28 -22.27 -12.26
N GLU A 95 10.49 -23.25 -11.82
CA GLU A 95 9.05 -23.28 -12.07
C GLU A 95 8.35 -22.07 -11.46
N PHE A 96 8.69 -21.71 -10.23
CA PHE A 96 8.18 -20.48 -9.57
C PHE A 96 8.50 -19.23 -10.39
N ILE A 97 9.73 -19.11 -10.92
CA ILE A 97 10.11 -17.96 -11.76
C ILE A 97 9.25 -17.91 -13.02
N LEU A 98 9.07 -19.02 -13.73
CA LEU A 98 8.27 -19.06 -14.95
C LEU A 98 6.78 -18.78 -14.71
N ASN A 99 6.28 -19.08 -13.52
CA ASN A 99 4.87 -18.87 -13.17
C ASN A 99 4.58 -17.46 -12.64
N HIS A 100 5.55 -16.80 -11.96
CA HIS A 100 5.28 -15.60 -11.18
C HIS A 100 6.09 -14.37 -11.58
N PHE A 101 7.21 -14.50 -12.27
CA PHE A 101 8.00 -13.34 -12.68
C PHE A 101 7.47 -12.65 -13.95
N PHE A 102 6.18 -12.84 -14.23
CA PHE A 102 5.41 -12.12 -15.24
C PHE A 102 4.16 -11.47 -14.65
N ASP A 103 3.97 -11.51 -13.33
CA ASP A 103 2.84 -10.89 -12.62
C ASP A 103 2.97 -9.37 -12.62
N ALA A 104 2.72 -8.77 -13.79
CA ALA A 104 2.80 -7.34 -14.04
C ALA A 104 1.72 -6.91 -15.04
N ASN A 105 1.36 -5.63 -15.06
CA ASN A 105 0.40 -5.12 -16.02
C ASN A 105 0.93 -5.26 -17.45
N TYR A 106 0.28 -6.10 -18.26
CA TYR A 106 0.73 -6.40 -19.62
C TYR A 106 0.87 -5.16 -20.49
N GLN A 107 -0.14 -4.29 -20.51
CA GLN A 107 -0.17 -3.13 -21.40
C GLN A 107 0.88 -2.07 -21.06
N ASN A 108 1.07 -1.82 -19.77
CA ASN A 108 1.90 -0.70 -19.31
C ASN A 108 3.32 -1.10 -18.92
N MET A 109 3.55 -2.39 -18.62
CA MET A 109 4.83 -2.86 -18.07
C MET A 109 5.51 -3.93 -18.91
N VAL A 110 4.75 -4.86 -19.53
CA VAL A 110 5.32 -5.91 -20.38
C VAL A 110 5.47 -5.43 -21.81
N LEU A 111 4.39 -5.00 -22.43
CA LEU A 111 4.33 -4.60 -23.84
C LEU A 111 5.35 -3.53 -24.26
N PRO A 112 5.64 -2.49 -23.46
CA PRO A 112 6.64 -1.48 -23.82
C PRO A 112 8.09 -1.98 -23.79
N ASN A 113 8.37 -3.10 -23.14
CA ASN A 113 9.70 -3.67 -22.97
C ASN A 113 9.88 -4.89 -23.88
N THR A 114 10.36 -4.67 -25.10
CA THR A 114 10.38 -5.66 -26.19
C THR A 114 11.04 -6.98 -25.79
N GLU A 115 12.17 -6.94 -25.08
CA GLU A 115 12.90 -8.17 -24.71
C GLU A 115 12.12 -8.95 -23.63
N TYR A 116 11.55 -8.25 -22.66
CA TYR A 116 10.71 -8.90 -21.66
C TYR A 116 9.44 -9.47 -22.28
N LYS A 117 8.85 -8.76 -23.25
CA LYS A 117 7.69 -9.26 -24.02
C LYS A 117 8.02 -10.53 -24.78
N LYS A 118 9.19 -10.68 -25.38
CA LYS A 118 9.60 -11.92 -26.06
C LYS A 118 9.62 -13.12 -25.10
N LEU A 119 10.15 -12.92 -23.87
CA LEU A 119 10.16 -13.94 -22.85
C LEU A 119 8.74 -14.30 -22.36
N TYR A 120 7.90 -13.26 -22.18
CA TYR A 120 6.48 -13.45 -21.89
C TYR A 120 5.77 -14.26 -22.97
N ASP A 121 5.92 -13.88 -24.25
CA ASP A 121 5.31 -14.58 -25.37
C ASP A 121 5.80 -16.03 -25.46
N LYS A 122 7.10 -16.27 -25.26
CA LYS A 122 7.68 -17.62 -25.22
C LYS A 122 6.99 -18.48 -24.16
N ARG A 123 6.77 -17.94 -22.94
CA ARG A 123 6.16 -18.67 -21.83
C ARG A 123 4.67 -18.96 -22.06
N PHE A 124 3.91 -17.97 -22.55
CA PHE A 124 2.44 -18.04 -22.56
C PHE A 124 1.82 -18.43 -23.91
N GLN A 125 2.56 -18.34 -25.03
CA GLN A 125 2.08 -18.79 -26.33
C GLN A 125 2.37 -20.27 -26.60
N ASN A 126 3.20 -20.92 -25.77
CA ASN A 126 3.57 -22.30 -25.90
C ASN A 126 3.31 -23.04 -24.59
N ALA A 127 2.12 -23.61 -24.44
CA ALA A 127 1.68 -24.24 -23.20
C ALA A 127 2.54 -25.44 -22.74
N ASP A 128 3.26 -26.08 -23.67
CA ASP A 128 4.04 -27.30 -23.41
C ASP A 128 5.48 -27.02 -22.94
N LEU A 129 5.92 -25.75 -22.89
CA LEU A 129 7.27 -25.40 -22.47
C LEU A 129 7.44 -25.55 -20.95
N GLY A 130 8.44 -26.37 -20.57
CA GLY A 130 8.86 -26.59 -19.19
C GLY A 130 10.13 -25.83 -18.81
N ILE A 131 10.62 -26.11 -17.60
CA ILE A 131 11.81 -25.44 -17.03
C ILE A 131 13.09 -25.62 -17.86
N ASN A 132 13.22 -26.71 -18.60
CA ASN A 132 14.40 -27.02 -19.42
C ASN A 132 14.39 -26.34 -20.80
N ASP A 133 13.28 -25.72 -21.19
CA ASP A 133 13.16 -25.00 -22.46
C ASP A 133 13.64 -23.55 -22.39
N PHE A 134 14.01 -23.09 -21.18
CA PHE A 134 14.58 -21.80 -20.94
C PHE A 134 16.07 -21.91 -20.60
N SER A 135 16.89 -21.17 -21.30
CA SER A 135 18.33 -21.12 -21.05
C SER A 135 18.65 -20.39 -19.72
N PRO A 136 19.83 -20.62 -19.13
CA PRO A 136 20.26 -19.86 -17.95
C PRO A 136 20.22 -18.34 -18.15
N GLN A 137 20.51 -17.86 -19.35
CA GLN A 137 20.43 -16.42 -19.67
C GLN A 137 18.99 -15.92 -19.68
N GLU A 138 18.03 -16.69 -20.22
CA GLU A 138 16.63 -16.31 -20.21
C GLU A 138 16.06 -16.23 -18.78
N TYR A 139 16.45 -17.14 -17.88
CA TYR A 139 16.10 -17.03 -16.45
C TYR A 139 16.67 -15.74 -15.83
N SER A 140 17.93 -15.43 -16.11
CA SER A 140 18.57 -14.20 -15.65
C SER A 140 17.80 -12.97 -16.14
N ASP A 141 17.42 -12.96 -17.40
CA ASP A 141 16.73 -11.85 -18.04
C ASP A 141 15.28 -11.71 -17.52
N ILE A 142 14.56 -12.80 -17.32
CA ILE A 142 13.21 -12.79 -16.71
C ILE A 142 13.27 -12.13 -15.33
N MET A 143 14.20 -12.57 -14.47
CA MET A 143 14.35 -12.03 -13.12
C MET A 143 14.75 -10.55 -13.11
N ALA A 144 15.64 -10.15 -14.01
CA ALA A 144 16.06 -8.76 -14.14
C ALA A 144 14.92 -7.87 -14.63
N TRP A 145 14.28 -8.23 -15.74
CA TRP A 145 13.20 -7.46 -16.33
C TRP A 145 12.01 -7.30 -15.38
N PHE A 146 11.57 -8.38 -14.73
CA PHE A 146 10.49 -8.31 -13.77
C PHE A 146 10.72 -7.23 -12.71
N ASN A 147 11.91 -7.14 -12.15
CA ASN A 147 12.24 -6.12 -11.15
C ASN A 147 12.46 -4.73 -11.75
N LEU A 148 13.01 -4.65 -12.95
CA LEU A 148 13.38 -3.39 -13.60
C LEU A 148 12.14 -2.58 -14.02
N ILE A 149 11.10 -3.25 -14.54
CA ILE A 149 9.88 -2.58 -15.03
C ILE A 149 9.07 -1.88 -13.93
N TRP A 150 9.33 -2.20 -12.65
CA TRP A 150 8.68 -1.57 -11.51
C TRP A 150 9.28 -0.22 -11.12
N PHE A 151 10.45 0.15 -11.64
CA PHE A 151 10.94 1.51 -11.41
C PHE A 151 9.99 2.54 -12.03
N ASP A 152 9.51 3.48 -11.20
CA ASP A 152 8.71 4.60 -11.69
C ASP A 152 9.48 5.37 -12.77
N PRO A 153 8.80 5.90 -13.81
CA PRO A 153 9.44 6.70 -14.84
C PRO A 153 10.30 7.85 -14.32
N MET A 154 9.96 8.46 -13.18
CA MET A 154 10.75 9.54 -12.57
C MET A 154 12.13 9.09 -12.11
N PHE A 155 12.32 7.80 -11.78
CA PHE A 155 13.61 7.26 -11.37
C PHE A 155 14.43 6.74 -12.53
N ARG A 156 13.85 6.57 -13.73
CA ARG A 156 14.55 6.04 -14.92
C ARG A 156 15.56 7.02 -15.51
N GLU A 157 15.52 8.29 -15.08
CA GLU A 157 16.56 9.27 -15.44
C GLU A 157 17.86 9.09 -14.64
N ASN A 158 17.89 8.28 -13.59
CA ASN A 158 19.10 7.88 -12.91
C ASN A 158 20.00 7.09 -13.87
N GLU A 159 21.28 7.47 -14.00
CA GLU A 159 22.19 6.90 -14.99
C GLU A 159 22.37 5.38 -14.88
N ASP A 160 22.38 4.83 -13.66
CA ASP A 160 22.49 3.40 -13.43
C ASP A 160 21.22 2.65 -13.87
N ILE A 161 20.05 3.18 -13.54
CA ILE A 161 18.76 2.60 -13.96
C ILE A 161 18.62 2.69 -15.47
N LYS A 162 18.96 3.84 -16.06
CA LYS A 162 18.93 4.06 -17.49
C LYS A 162 19.87 3.11 -18.25
N ALA A 163 21.08 2.88 -17.72
CA ALA A 163 22.01 1.91 -18.29
C ALA A 163 21.48 0.49 -18.30
N LEU A 164 20.74 0.07 -17.25
CA LEU A 164 20.10 -1.23 -17.17
C LEU A 164 18.97 -1.36 -18.20
N PHE A 165 18.12 -0.34 -18.36
CA PHE A 165 17.07 -0.33 -19.40
C PHE A 165 17.65 -0.29 -20.82
N ALA A 166 18.87 0.21 -21.00
CA ALA A 166 19.53 0.27 -22.30
C ALA A 166 20.07 -1.09 -22.80
N LYS A 167 20.06 -2.14 -21.99
CA LYS A 167 20.44 -3.51 -22.37
C LYS A 167 19.40 -4.14 -23.29
N LYS A 168 19.40 -3.71 -24.57
CA LYS A 168 18.37 -4.05 -25.56
C LYS A 168 18.30 -5.54 -25.93
N ASN A 169 19.36 -6.32 -25.68
CA ASN A 169 19.40 -7.73 -25.99
C ASN A 169 19.15 -8.63 -24.74
N GLY A 170 18.80 -8.01 -23.59
CA GLY A 170 18.85 -8.71 -22.31
C GLY A 170 20.31 -8.91 -21.88
N GLU A 171 20.73 -10.14 -21.64
CA GLU A 171 22.08 -10.51 -21.19
C GLU A 171 22.44 -9.89 -19.83
N PHE A 172 21.44 -9.89 -18.91
CA PHE A 172 21.68 -9.46 -17.54
C PHE A 172 22.54 -10.47 -16.79
N THR A 173 23.61 -9.96 -16.20
CA THR A 173 24.48 -10.74 -15.32
C THR A 173 23.92 -10.81 -13.91
N LEU A 174 24.48 -11.68 -13.06
CA LEU A 174 24.17 -11.70 -11.63
C LEU A 174 24.46 -10.32 -10.98
N ALA A 175 25.55 -9.67 -11.36
CA ALA A 175 25.89 -8.33 -10.86
C ALA A 175 24.84 -7.27 -11.24
N ASP A 176 24.25 -7.34 -12.43
CA ASP A 176 23.15 -6.46 -12.83
C ASP A 176 21.90 -6.71 -11.97
N ARG A 177 21.56 -7.98 -11.72
CA ARG A 177 20.40 -8.36 -10.90
C ARG A 177 20.55 -7.90 -9.44
N VAL A 178 21.74 -8.06 -8.88
CA VAL A 178 22.06 -7.52 -7.54
C VAL A 178 21.94 -6.00 -7.54
N LYS A 179 22.50 -5.33 -8.54
CA LYS A 179 22.45 -3.86 -8.69
C LYS A 179 21.01 -3.36 -8.79
N ILE A 180 20.11 -4.06 -9.49
CA ILE A 180 18.69 -3.71 -9.57
C ILE A 180 18.06 -3.70 -8.17
N ILE A 181 18.27 -4.76 -7.38
CA ILE A 181 17.73 -4.85 -6.02
C ILE A 181 18.31 -3.77 -5.10
N ASP A 182 19.58 -3.47 -5.22
CA ASP A 182 20.24 -2.40 -4.45
C ASP A 182 19.68 -1.01 -4.79
N LEU A 183 19.50 -0.71 -6.09
CA LEU A 183 18.87 0.55 -6.53
C LEU A 183 17.43 0.68 -6.04
N GLN A 184 16.66 -0.41 -6.02
CA GLN A 184 15.33 -0.42 -5.42
C GLN A 184 15.39 -0.07 -3.93
N ARG A 185 16.33 -0.67 -3.19
CA ARG A 185 16.53 -0.40 -1.76
C ARG A 185 16.89 1.07 -1.50
N GLU A 186 17.74 1.67 -2.34
CA GLU A 186 18.10 3.10 -2.22
C GLU A 186 16.90 4.04 -2.44
N ILE A 187 15.95 3.69 -3.29
CA ILE A 187 14.70 4.45 -3.44
C ILE A 187 13.83 4.25 -2.19
N ILE A 188 13.66 3.02 -1.72
CA ILE A 188 12.84 2.68 -0.55
C ILE A 188 13.31 3.45 0.69
N LYS A 189 14.60 3.57 0.92
CA LYS A 189 15.18 4.35 2.04
C LYS A 189 14.72 5.81 2.06
N LYS A 190 14.39 6.40 0.92
CA LYS A 190 14.00 7.80 0.80
C LYS A 190 12.55 8.06 1.19
N ILE A 191 11.69 7.03 1.20
CA ILE A 191 10.24 7.19 1.36
C ILE A 191 9.90 7.82 2.72
N ILE A 192 10.23 7.15 3.82
CA ILE A 192 9.88 7.62 5.17
C ILE A 192 10.46 9.01 5.47
N PRO A 193 11.76 9.28 5.20
CA PRO A 193 12.30 10.63 5.37
C PRO A 193 11.59 11.70 4.54
N ALA A 194 11.19 11.39 3.31
CA ALA A 194 10.48 12.33 2.46
C ALA A 194 9.08 12.66 3.03
N TYR A 195 8.30 11.65 3.44
CA TYR A 195 7.00 11.88 4.09
C TYR A 195 7.15 12.73 5.35
N LYS A 196 8.15 12.43 6.20
CA LYS A 196 8.43 13.22 7.39
C LYS A 196 8.75 14.68 7.04
N GLN A 197 9.61 14.91 6.06
CA GLN A 197 9.98 16.27 5.63
C GLN A 197 8.78 17.04 5.11
N PHE A 198 7.95 16.44 4.24
CA PHE A 198 6.75 17.07 3.70
C PHE A 198 5.74 17.42 4.80
N GLN A 199 5.63 16.58 5.83
CA GLN A 199 4.81 16.87 7.01
C GLN A 199 5.39 18.03 7.84
N ASP A 200 6.69 18.05 8.06
CA ASP A 200 7.36 19.10 8.83
C ASP A 200 7.28 20.46 8.10
N ASP A 201 7.33 20.46 6.78
CA ASP A 201 7.11 21.62 5.91
C ASP A 201 5.63 22.07 5.86
N GLY A 202 4.70 21.32 6.46
CA GLY A 202 3.27 21.61 6.43
C GLY A 202 2.61 21.48 5.05
N LYS A 203 3.24 20.74 4.14
CA LYS A 203 2.70 20.40 2.83
C LYS A 203 1.66 19.28 2.90
N ILE A 204 1.85 18.35 3.81
CA ILE A 204 0.95 17.22 4.03
C ILE A 204 0.60 17.05 5.50
N GLU A 205 -0.51 16.39 5.77
CA GLU A 205 -0.82 15.76 7.05
C GLU A 205 -0.74 14.25 6.88
N ILE A 206 -0.07 13.59 7.81
CA ILE A 206 -0.02 12.13 7.84
C ILE A 206 -0.95 11.65 8.96
N SER A 207 -1.89 10.80 8.62
CA SER A 207 -2.74 10.03 9.53
C SER A 207 -2.31 8.56 9.54
N THR A 208 -2.88 7.77 10.44
CA THR A 208 -2.58 6.35 10.53
C THR A 208 -3.86 5.51 10.62
N SER A 209 -3.73 4.22 10.72
CA SER A 209 -4.80 3.24 10.97
C SER A 209 -4.43 2.38 12.17
N PRO A 210 -5.36 1.58 12.73
CA PRO A 210 -5.01 0.55 13.70
C PRO A 210 -3.88 -0.35 13.18
N TYR A 211 -2.99 -0.82 14.05
CA TYR A 211 -1.67 -1.35 13.67
C TYR A 211 -1.72 -2.46 12.62
N PHE A 212 -2.54 -3.50 12.85
CA PHE A 212 -2.74 -4.62 11.91
C PHE A 212 -3.96 -4.45 11.02
N HIS A 213 -4.56 -3.26 11.01
CA HIS A 213 -5.74 -2.93 10.22
C HIS A 213 -6.97 -3.82 10.50
N PRO A 214 -7.27 -4.17 11.78
CA PRO A 214 -8.46 -4.96 12.10
C PRO A 214 -9.73 -4.12 11.96
N ILE A 215 -10.86 -4.77 11.72
CA ILE A 215 -12.18 -4.15 11.73
C ILE A 215 -12.56 -3.87 13.20
N MET A 216 -12.39 -2.63 13.64
CA MET A 216 -12.53 -2.24 15.05
C MET A 216 -13.88 -2.55 15.67
N PRO A 217 -15.04 -2.28 15.02
CA PRO A 217 -16.33 -2.64 15.58
C PRO A 217 -16.45 -4.11 15.97
N VAL A 218 -15.92 -5.02 15.12
CA VAL A 218 -15.97 -6.48 15.38
C VAL A 218 -15.22 -6.87 16.66
N LEU A 219 -14.10 -6.17 16.95
CA LEU A 219 -13.31 -6.44 18.15
C LEU A 219 -13.91 -5.82 19.42
N LEU A 220 -14.60 -4.68 19.27
CA LEU A 220 -15.11 -3.90 20.39
C LEU A 220 -16.51 -4.32 20.85
N ASP A 221 -17.38 -4.65 19.90
CA ASP A 221 -18.73 -5.11 20.22
C ASP A 221 -19.33 -5.93 19.08
N ARG A 222 -19.64 -7.17 19.38
CA ARG A 222 -20.32 -8.06 18.44
C ARG A 222 -21.69 -7.50 17.98
N ASN A 223 -22.39 -6.75 18.82
CA ASN A 223 -23.71 -6.20 18.47
C ASN A 223 -23.61 -5.20 17.31
N ASP A 224 -22.50 -4.47 17.17
CA ASP A 224 -22.25 -3.57 16.04
C ASP A 224 -22.29 -4.32 14.71
N VAL A 225 -21.80 -5.58 14.68
CA VAL A 225 -21.82 -6.43 13.48
C VAL A 225 -23.23 -6.90 13.16
N VAL A 226 -24.00 -7.28 14.19
CA VAL A 226 -25.40 -7.70 14.03
C VAL A 226 -26.27 -6.53 13.59
N GLU A 227 -26.01 -5.32 14.09
CA GLU A 227 -26.70 -4.11 13.64
C GLU A 227 -26.43 -3.81 12.15
N ALA A 228 -25.19 -3.98 11.71
CA ALA A 228 -24.80 -3.75 10.31
C ALA A 228 -25.42 -4.78 9.35
N ASN A 229 -25.57 -6.03 9.76
CA ASN A 229 -26.18 -7.09 8.96
C ASN A 229 -27.01 -8.07 9.81
N PRO A 230 -28.25 -7.71 10.15
CA PRO A 230 -29.10 -8.53 11.06
C PRO A 230 -29.43 -9.93 10.54
N ASN A 231 -29.26 -10.16 9.23
CA ASN A 231 -29.63 -11.43 8.59
C ASN A 231 -28.45 -12.38 8.40
N ALA A 232 -27.24 -11.99 8.79
CA ALA A 232 -26.09 -12.86 8.68
C ALA A 232 -26.08 -13.89 9.83
N ASP A 233 -25.58 -15.08 9.52
CA ASP A 233 -25.32 -16.11 10.51
C ASP A 233 -23.94 -15.86 11.15
N TYR A 234 -23.93 -15.48 12.41
CA TYR A 234 -22.71 -15.19 13.15
C TYR A 234 -22.38 -16.33 14.12
N PRO A 235 -21.11 -16.78 14.15
CA PRO A 235 -20.70 -17.76 15.14
C PRO A 235 -20.82 -17.19 16.55
N GLU A 236 -21.18 -18.03 17.51
CA GLU A 236 -21.08 -17.67 18.91
C GLU A 236 -19.63 -17.56 19.34
N LEU A 237 -19.19 -16.33 19.58
CA LEU A 237 -17.86 -16.04 20.10
C LEU A 237 -18.00 -15.56 21.55
N GLU A 238 -17.35 -16.24 22.48
CA GLU A 238 -17.34 -15.87 23.90
C GLU A 238 -16.18 -14.93 24.27
N SER A 239 -15.26 -14.64 23.33
CA SER A 239 -14.05 -13.87 23.63
C SER A 239 -14.28 -12.36 23.53
N ASP A 240 -13.93 -11.64 24.59
CA ASP A 240 -13.78 -10.18 24.60
C ASP A 240 -12.42 -9.81 23.97
N MET A 241 -12.46 -9.09 22.84
CA MET A 241 -11.25 -8.63 22.13
C MET A 241 -11.01 -7.13 22.30
N SER A 242 -11.67 -6.47 23.24
CA SER A 242 -11.57 -5.03 23.43
C SER A 242 -10.16 -4.57 23.81
N GLU A 243 -9.41 -5.37 24.57
CA GLU A 243 -8.01 -5.07 24.89
C GLU A 243 -7.09 -5.20 23.66
N ASP A 244 -7.35 -6.16 22.77
CA ASP A 244 -6.63 -6.27 21.49
C ASP A 244 -6.92 -5.07 20.60
N ALA A 245 -8.17 -4.60 20.57
CA ALA A 245 -8.55 -3.39 19.86
C ALA A 245 -7.77 -2.17 20.38
N LYS A 246 -7.75 -1.94 21.70
CA LYS A 246 -6.97 -0.87 22.33
C LYS A 246 -5.48 -0.98 22.04
N LEU A 247 -4.94 -2.19 22.10
CA LEU A 247 -3.54 -2.44 21.84
C LEU A 247 -3.17 -2.13 20.37
N ASN A 248 -4.04 -2.46 19.41
CA ASN A 248 -3.85 -2.11 18.01
C ASN A 248 -3.78 -0.59 17.79
N VAL A 249 -4.68 0.17 18.40
CA VAL A 249 -4.66 1.64 18.32
C VAL A 249 -3.41 2.19 19.00
N LYS A 250 -3.13 1.77 20.24
CA LYS A 250 -1.95 2.24 20.98
C LYS A 250 -0.64 1.98 20.23
N ARG A 251 -0.43 0.77 19.72
CA ARG A 251 0.77 0.41 18.93
C ARG A 251 0.90 1.25 17.67
N ALA A 252 -0.22 1.56 17.02
CA ALA A 252 -0.22 2.41 15.84
C ALA A 252 0.27 3.83 16.18
N LEU A 253 -0.25 4.42 17.25
CA LEU A 253 0.13 5.76 17.70
C LEU A 253 1.59 5.82 18.16
N ASP A 254 2.04 4.84 18.94
CA ASP A 254 3.41 4.76 19.42
C ASP A 254 4.41 4.60 18.26
N LYS A 255 4.09 3.72 17.29
CA LYS A 255 4.94 3.54 16.10
C LYS A 255 4.97 4.77 15.21
N PHE A 256 3.85 5.45 15.06
CA PHE A 256 3.79 6.69 14.32
C PHE A 256 4.66 7.79 14.96
N GLU A 257 4.57 7.95 16.29
CA GLU A 257 5.36 8.92 17.05
C GLU A 257 6.87 8.61 16.97
N GLU A 258 7.24 7.32 17.08
CA GLU A 258 8.63 6.85 16.91
C GLU A 258 9.21 7.30 15.56
N ILE A 259 8.44 7.15 14.48
CA ILE A 259 8.93 7.39 13.11
C ILE A 259 8.83 8.86 12.71
N PHE A 260 7.70 9.53 13.00
CA PHE A 260 7.41 10.88 12.52
C PHE A 260 7.64 11.97 13.58
N GLY A 261 7.99 11.60 14.83
CA GLY A 261 8.35 12.51 15.90
C GLY A 261 7.18 13.24 16.56
N LYS A 262 5.94 12.92 16.19
CA LYS A 262 4.71 13.47 16.79
C LYS A 262 3.55 12.48 16.59
N ARG A 263 2.54 12.55 17.44
CA ARG A 263 1.31 11.77 17.29
C ARG A 263 0.47 12.27 16.12
N PRO A 264 -0.24 11.38 15.39
CA PRO A 264 -1.16 11.79 14.34
C PRO A 264 -2.40 12.46 14.95
N ASN A 265 -3.01 13.38 14.22
CA ASN A 265 -4.30 13.96 14.65
C ASN A 265 -5.47 13.06 14.23
N GLY A 266 -5.32 12.30 13.15
CA GLY A 266 -6.38 11.51 12.57
C GLY A 266 -6.06 10.02 12.47
N MET A 267 -7.12 9.22 12.47
CA MET A 267 -7.06 7.78 12.24
C MET A 267 -8.11 7.36 11.22
N TRP A 268 -7.66 6.65 10.20
CA TRP A 268 -8.52 5.97 9.25
C TRP A 268 -8.94 4.63 9.87
N PRO A 269 -10.22 4.43 10.20
CA PRO A 269 -10.69 3.15 10.65
C PRO A 269 -10.61 2.14 9.51
N SER A 270 -10.24 0.92 9.83
CA SER A 270 -10.05 -0.14 8.82
C SER A 270 -11.34 -0.34 8.03
N GLU A 271 -11.21 -0.32 6.69
CA GLU A 271 -12.33 -0.41 5.73
C GLU A 271 -13.44 0.63 5.97
N GLN A 272 -13.10 1.75 6.62
CA GLN A 272 -14.03 2.82 7.03
C GLN A 272 -15.14 2.33 7.99
N CYS A 273 -14.98 1.13 8.57
CA CYS A 273 -15.91 0.58 9.52
C CYS A 273 -15.80 1.30 10.85
N ILE A 274 -16.91 1.85 11.31
CA ILE A 274 -16.98 2.69 12.49
C ILE A 274 -18.19 2.31 13.36
N SER A 275 -18.04 2.44 14.67
CA SER A 275 -19.11 2.33 15.65
C SER A 275 -18.93 3.34 16.76
N GLU A 276 -19.92 3.54 17.61
CA GLU A 276 -19.82 4.45 18.75
C GLU A 276 -18.65 4.08 19.67
N LYS A 277 -18.44 2.79 19.95
CA LYS A 277 -17.31 2.32 20.75
C LYS A 277 -15.96 2.57 20.07
N THR A 278 -15.88 2.46 18.74
CA THR A 278 -14.67 2.80 17.99
C THR A 278 -14.36 4.29 18.12
N LEU A 279 -15.36 5.16 18.02
CA LEU A 279 -15.19 6.62 18.18
C LEU A 279 -14.75 6.96 19.60
N GLN A 280 -15.38 6.37 20.62
CA GLN A 280 -14.99 6.57 22.02
C GLN A 280 -13.53 6.19 22.25
N LEU A 281 -13.09 5.02 21.77
CA LEU A 281 -11.70 4.60 21.87
C LEU A 281 -10.75 5.57 21.18
N PHE A 282 -11.09 6.06 19.99
CA PHE A 282 -10.24 7.03 19.28
C PHE A 282 -10.13 8.36 20.04
N MET A 283 -11.23 8.85 20.60
CA MET A 283 -11.26 10.05 21.44
C MET A 283 -10.41 9.89 22.71
N GLU A 284 -10.54 8.75 23.41
CA GLU A 284 -9.74 8.42 24.60
C GLU A 284 -8.26 8.38 24.30
N MET A 285 -7.87 7.94 23.09
CA MET A 285 -6.49 7.92 22.62
C MET A 285 -5.98 9.27 22.09
N GLY A 286 -6.81 10.33 22.13
CA GLY A 286 -6.43 11.70 21.79
C GLY A 286 -6.51 12.03 20.30
N LEU A 287 -7.16 11.21 19.49
CA LEU A 287 -7.40 11.49 18.09
C LEU A 287 -8.46 12.57 17.92
N LYS A 288 -8.27 13.45 16.91
CA LYS A 288 -9.10 14.63 16.70
C LYS A 288 -10.08 14.49 15.54
N TRP A 289 -9.80 13.58 14.62
CA TRP A 289 -10.65 13.32 13.48
C TRP A 289 -10.53 11.86 12.99
N THR A 290 -11.58 11.42 12.38
CA THR A 290 -11.68 10.14 11.66
C THR A 290 -12.51 10.34 10.41
N ILE A 291 -12.65 9.31 9.62
CA ILE A 291 -13.48 9.29 8.42
C ILE A 291 -14.41 8.09 8.45
N SER A 292 -15.47 8.17 7.67
CA SER A 292 -16.39 7.07 7.43
C SER A 292 -17.01 7.22 6.04
N ASP A 293 -17.71 6.19 5.62
CA ASP A 293 -18.46 6.17 4.36
C ASP A 293 -19.71 7.07 4.42
N GLU A 294 -20.14 7.58 3.25
CA GLU A 294 -21.33 8.42 3.18
C GLU A 294 -22.61 7.68 3.59
N GLY A 295 -22.70 6.36 3.34
CA GLY A 295 -23.84 5.54 3.75
C GLY A 295 -23.99 5.46 5.27
N VAL A 296 -22.88 5.43 6.02
CA VAL A 296 -22.92 5.54 7.49
C VAL A 296 -23.50 6.88 7.91
N LEU A 297 -23.13 7.97 7.24
CA LEU A 297 -23.69 9.30 7.53
C LEU A 297 -25.18 9.39 7.21
N GLU A 298 -25.65 8.82 6.08
CA GLU A 298 -27.06 8.74 5.71
C GLU A 298 -27.87 8.02 6.80
N GLN A 299 -27.40 6.85 7.25
CA GLN A 299 -28.06 6.08 8.30
C GLN A 299 -28.11 6.86 9.62
N THR A 300 -27.00 7.49 10.01
CA THR A 300 -26.91 8.29 11.24
C THR A 300 -27.88 9.48 11.20
N LEU A 301 -28.00 10.16 10.07
CA LEU A 301 -28.87 11.31 9.88
C LEU A 301 -30.32 10.91 9.54
N LYS A 302 -30.57 9.63 9.24
CA LYS A 302 -31.85 9.14 8.71
C LYS A 302 -32.32 9.97 7.50
N LYS A 303 -31.39 10.28 6.62
CA LYS A 303 -31.59 11.11 5.44
C LYS A 303 -30.83 10.51 4.26
N GLU A 304 -31.56 10.18 3.17
CA GLU A 304 -30.97 9.72 1.91
C GLU A 304 -30.27 10.89 1.17
N PHE A 305 -29.11 10.64 0.60
CA PHE A 305 -28.36 11.58 -0.22
C PHE A 305 -28.73 11.42 -1.68
N VAL A 306 -29.64 12.25 -2.15
CA VAL A 306 -30.12 12.20 -3.54
C VAL A 306 -29.04 12.72 -4.50
N ARG A 307 -28.80 11.96 -5.56
CA ARG A 307 -27.83 12.28 -6.61
C ARG A 307 -28.53 12.45 -7.95
N ASP A 308 -28.07 13.42 -8.74
CA ASP A 308 -28.51 13.57 -10.12
C ASP A 308 -27.99 12.44 -11.03
N PHE A 309 -28.43 12.42 -12.29
CA PHE A 309 -28.03 11.38 -13.26
C PHE A 309 -26.53 11.33 -13.56
N ARG A 310 -25.76 12.33 -13.14
CA ARG A 310 -24.29 12.41 -13.25
C ARG A 310 -23.59 11.94 -11.96
N GLY A 311 -24.35 11.57 -10.93
CA GLY A 311 -23.83 11.17 -9.63
C GLY A 311 -23.49 12.31 -8.67
N TYR A 312 -23.85 13.56 -8.99
CA TYR A 312 -23.65 14.70 -8.08
C TYR A 312 -24.77 14.80 -7.06
N LEU A 313 -24.41 15.13 -5.80
CA LEU A 313 -25.39 15.42 -4.76
C LEU A 313 -26.25 16.63 -5.17
N GLU A 314 -27.57 16.47 -5.11
CA GLU A 314 -28.51 17.53 -5.46
C GLU A 314 -28.47 18.69 -4.46
N ASP A 315 -28.25 18.39 -3.18
CA ASP A 315 -28.21 19.42 -2.15
C ASP A 315 -27.06 19.24 -1.12
N PRO A 316 -25.79 19.41 -1.54
CA PRO A 316 -24.62 19.17 -0.68
C PRO A 316 -24.52 20.16 0.50
N TYR A 317 -25.34 21.23 0.53
CA TYR A 317 -25.27 22.27 1.57
C TYR A 317 -26.25 22.03 2.75
N GLU A 318 -27.24 21.17 2.59
CA GLU A 318 -28.13 20.80 3.70
C GLU A 318 -27.42 19.98 4.79
N LEU A 319 -26.28 19.39 4.49
CA LEU A 319 -25.44 18.65 5.43
C LEU A 319 -24.73 19.54 6.46
N LYS A 320 -24.82 20.87 6.33
CA LYS A 320 -24.24 21.85 7.24
C LYS A 320 -25.16 22.26 8.40
N THR A 321 -26.10 21.44 8.79
CA THR A 321 -26.94 21.76 9.95
C THR A 321 -26.16 21.52 11.23
N ASP A 322 -26.47 22.29 12.30
CA ASP A 322 -25.87 22.12 13.62
C ASP A 322 -26.04 20.70 14.18
N LYS A 323 -27.03 19.94 13.69
CA LYS A 323 -27.24 18.53 14.02
C LYS A 323 -26.11 17.62 13.55
N VAL A 324 -25.51 17.87 12.40
CA VAL A 324 -24.33 17.11 11.93
C VAL A 324 -23.15 17.31 12.86
N ARG A 325 -22.96 18.53 13.36
CA ARG A 325 -21.91 18.85 14.34
C ARG A 325 -22.12 18.17 15.69
N GLN A 326 -23.35 17.91 16.09
CA GLN A 326 -23.68 17.28 17.37
C GLN A 326 -23.61 15.75 17.32
N ASN A 327 -23.73 15.15 16.14
CA ASN A 327 -23.72 13.70 15.96
C ASN A 327 -22.38 13.14 15.39
N CYS A 328 -21.47 14.03 15.00
CA CYS A 328 -20.13 13.67 14.51
C CYS A 328 -19.00 13.97 15.53
N ILE A 329 -19.35 14.09 16.80
CA ILE A 329 -18.38 14.28 17.90
C ILE A 329 -18.54 13.10 18.87
#